data_19788fa58b71b845b2558895b610dc35
#
_entry.id   19788fa58b71b845b2558895b610dc35
#
_cell.length_a   1.000
_cell.length_b   1.000
_cell.length_c   1.000
_cell.angle_alpha   90.00
_cell.angle_beta   90.00
_cell.angle_gamma   90.00
#
_symmetry.space_group_name_H-M   'P 1'
#
loop_
_entity.id
_entity.type
_entity.pdbx_description
1 polymer ?
#
loop_
_entity_poly.entity_id
_entity_poly.type
_entity_poly.pdbx_seq_one_letter_code
_entity_poly.pdbx_strand_id
1 'polypeptide(L)'
;PHYVEVGKKVVPEATWICGDVLDPFLPDLLGQFDFAIANPPFGRIANNYRKSYMSGEFEYMVIEAASRIAKEGAFIIPQMSAPFVYSGTEDHRWLQEGRARTFEKRTGILLEFNQGIDTAYYKNDWHCTAPICEIVCCDFAGTDTSAA
;
A
#
# COMPACT_ATOMS: atom_id res chain seq x y z
N PRO A 1 17.10 8.63 -6.21
CA PRO A 1 18.50 8.27 -6.52
C PRO A 1 19.30 7.86 -5.29
N HIS A 2 19.37 8.72 -4.25
CA HIS A 2 20.19 8.47 -3.06
C HIS A 2 19.83 7.14 -2.35
N TYR A 3 18.55 6.89 -2.09
CA TYR A 3 18.10 5.64 -1.43
C TYR A 3 18.41 4.37 -2.24
N VAL A 4 18.36 4.46 -3.56
CA VAL A 4 18.75 3.33 -4.44
C VAL A 4 20.23 3.02 -4.29
N GLU A 5 21.10 4.04 -4.21
CA GLU A 5 22.53 3.85 -4.01
C GLU A 5 22.86 3.28 -2.63
N VAL A 6 22.11 3.66 -1.59
CA VAL A 6 22.21 3.05 -0.27
C VAL A 6 21.72 1.61 -0.31
N GLY A 7 20.58 1.37 -0.93
CA GLY A 7 19.97 0.04 -1.04
C GLY A 7 20.89 -0.98 -1.72
N LYS A 8 21.53 -0.60 -2.83
CA LYS A 8 22.53 -1.45 -3.51
C LYS A 8 23.70 -1.89 -2.63
N LYS A 9 24.02 -1.09 -1.60
CA LYS A 9 25.08 -1.45 -0.64
C LYS A 9 24.58 -2.36 0.47
N VAL A 10 23.31 -2.20 0.86
CA VAL A 10 22.71 -2.96 1.98
C VAL A 10 22.18 -4.31 1.51
N VAL A 11 21.58 -4.36 0.32
CA VAL A 11 20.99 -5.58 -0.28
C VAL A 11 21.47 -5.67 -1.73
N PRO A 12 22.73 -6.04 -1.97
CA PRO A 12 23.34 -6.06 -3.31
C PRO A 12 22.72 -7.10 -4.25
N GLU A 13 22.09 -8.14 -3.72
CA GLU A 13 21.39 -9.18 -4.48
C GLU A 13 20.04 -8.74 -5.04
N ALA A 14 19.49 -7.62 -4.58
CA ALA A 14 18.23 -7.10 -5.09
C ALA A 14 18.41 -6.28 -6.37
N THR A 15 17.40 -6.34 -7.24
CA THR A 15 17.32 -5.44 -8.41
C THR A 15 16.74 -4.09 -7.97
N TRP A 16 17.54 -3.04 -8.06
CA TRP A 16 17.17 -1.69 -7.64
C TRP A 16 16.81 -0.83 -8.83
N ILE A 17 15.56 -0.39 -8.88
CA ILE A 17 15.01 0.50 -9.89
C ILE A 17 14.74 1.87 -9.28
N CYS A 18 15.19 2.94 -9.92
CA CYS A 18 14.88 4.32 -9.54
C CYS A 18 13.78 4.84 -10.47
N GLY A 19 12.59 5.03 -9.94
CA GLY A 19 11.43 5.52 -10.69
C GLY A 19 10.37 6.11 -9.79
N ASP A 20 9.28 6.57 -10.37
CA ASP A 20 8.07 6.95 -9.66
C ASP A 20 7.15 5.72 -9.58
N VAL A 21 6.77 5.34 -8.36
CA VAL A 21 5.91 4.17 -8.13
C VAL A 21 4.51 4.31 -8.78
N LEU A 22 4.09 5.54 -9.03
CA LEU A 22 2.81 5.84 -9.67
C LEU A 22 2.91 5.98 -11.20
N ASP A 23 4.10 5.82 -11.76
CA ASP A 23 4.26 5.87 -13.21
C ASP A 23 3.55 4.65 -13.84
N PRO A 24 2.48 4.85 -14.64
CA PRO A 24 1.75 3.75 -15.27
C PRO A 24 2.59 3.04 -16.36
N PHE A 25 3.75 3.61 -16.73
CA PHE A 25 4.62 3.13 -17.78
C PHE A 25 5.78 2.26 -17.25
N LEU A 26 5.49 1.33 -16.34
CA LEU A 26 6.39 0.19 -16.09
C LEU A 26 5.81 -1.09 -16.75
N PRO A 27 5.52 -1.07 -18.08
CA PRO A 27 4.83 -2.17 -18.74
C PRO A 27 5.63 -3.49 -18.67
N ASP A 28 6.95 -3.41 -18.57
CA ASP A 28 7.83 -4.57 -18.48
C ASP A 28 7.71 -5.29 -17.11
N LEU A 29 7.04 -4.69 -16.13
CA LEU A 29 6.84 -5.27 -14.79
C LEU A 29 5.43 -5.81 -14.55
N LEU A 30 4.51 -5.69 -15.52
CA LEU A 30 3.12 -6.11 -15.33
C LEU A 30 3.01 -7.61 -15.04
N GLY A 31 2.39 -7.94 -13.91
CA GLY A 31 2.11 -9.32 -13.49
C GLY A 31 3.34 -10.19 -13.21
N GLN A 32 4.53 -9.60 -13.00
CA GLN A 32 5.78 -10.36 -12.89
C GLN A 32 6.09 -10.87 -11.47
N PHE A 33 5.45 -10.31 -10.45
CA PHE A 33 5.78 -10.62 -9.06
C PHE A 33 4.70 -11.44 -8.38
N ASP A 34 5.11 -12.32 -7.47
CA ASP A 34 4.16 -13.05 -6.64
C ASP A 34 3.66 -12.17 -5.49
N PHE A 35 4.52 -11.28 -4.97
CA PHE A 35 4.18 -10.48 -3.80
C PHE A 35 4.73 -9.05 -3.86
N ALA A 36 3.96 -8.08 -3.38
CA ALA A 36 4.37 -6.68 -3.22
C ALA A 36 4.30 -6.26 -1.76
N ILE A 37 5.31 -5.52 -1.29
CA ILE A 37 5.29 -4.89 0.03
C ILE A 37 5.60 -3.41 -0.10
N ALA A 38 4.89 -2.55 0.64
CA ALA A 38 5.21 -1.13 0.68
C ALA A 38 4.81 -0.45 1.99
N ASN A 39 5.58 0.58 2.32
CA ASN A 39 5.23 1.61 3.29
C ASN A 39 5.15 2.94 2.52
N PRO A 40 4.02 3.25 1.89
CA PRO A 40 3.86 4.44 1.07
C PRO A 40 3.79 5.71 1.92
N PRO A 41 4.08 6.88 1.37
CA PRO A 41 3.66 8.14 1.98
C PRO A 41 2.14 8.18 2.18
N PHE A 42 1.67 8.88 3.22
CA PHE A 42 0.27 8.91 3.58
C PHE A 42 -0.43 10.19 3.13
N GLY A 43 -1.70 10.05 2.78
CA GLY A 43 -2.60 11.16 2.52
C GLY A 43 -2.61 11.65 1.08
N ARG A 44 -3.14 12.87 0.89
CA ARG A 44 -3.31 13.46 -0.45
C ARG A 44 -2.06 14.16 -0.90
N ILE A 45 -1.53 13.73 -2.02
CA ILE A 45 -0.43 14.38 -2.71
C ILE A 45 -0.96 15.02 -3.99
N ALA A 46 -0.58 16.27 -4.23
CA ALA A 46 -0.83 16.91 -5.52
C ALA A 46 0.07 16.21 -6.55
N ASN A 47 -0.52 15.42 -7.44
CA ASN A 47 0.21 14.74 -8.49
C ASN A 47 -0.55 14.79 -9.81
N ASN A 48 0.16 14.57 -10.89
CA ASN A 48 -0.38 14.54 -12.25
C ASN A 48 -1.05 13.19 -12.58
N TYR A 49 -0.89 12.16 -11.71
CA TYR A 49 -1.35 10.78 -11.95
C TYR A 49 -2.77 10.50 -11.48
N ARG A 50 -3.45 11.47 -10.86
CA ARG A 50 -4.84 11.29 -10.35
C ARG A 50 -5.84 10.72 -11.36
N LYS A 51 -5.58 10.95 -12.66
CA LYS A 51 -6.45 10.43 -13.72
C LYS A 51 -6.25 8.94 -14.00
N SER A 52 -5.11 8.40 -13.58
CA SER A 52 -4.72 7.01 -13.81
C SER A 52 -5.08 6.08 -12.64
N TYR A 53 -5.58 6.65 -11.54
CA TYR A 53 -5.93 5.92 -10.32
C TYR A 53 -7.32 6.29 -9.83
N MET A 54 -8.02 5.31 -9.26
CA MET A 54 -9.41 5.47 -8.75
C MET A 54 -9.45 6.27 -7.44
N SER A 55 -8.35 6.29 -6.69
CA SER A 55 -8.22 6.98 -5.41
C SER A 55 -7.46 8.30 -5.52
N GLY A 56 -7.63 9.18 -4.53
CA GLY A 56 -6.88 10.43 -4.39
C GLY A 56 -5.87 10.40 -3.26
N GLU A 57 -5.86 9.38 -2.42
CA GLU A 57 -4.91 9.14 -1.34
C GLU A 57 -3.73 8.32 -1.87
N PHE A 58 -2.50 8.72 -1.48
CA PHE A 58 -1.28 8.14 -2.05
C PHE A 58 -1.13 6.65 -1.70
N GLU A 59 -1.43 6.28 -0.46
CA GLU A 59 -1.39 4.89 0.00
C GLU A 59 -2.26 3.97 -0.87
N TYR A 60 -3.44 4.42 -1.25
CA TYR A 60 -4.33 3.64 -2.12
C TYR A 60 -3.83 3.59 -3.57
N MET A 61 -3.28 4.69 -4.08
CA MET A 61 -2.68 4.68 -5.42
C MET A 61 -1.51 3.70 -5.51
N VAL A 62 -0.71 3.56 -4.43
CA VAL A 62 0.38 2.58 -4.39
C VAL A 62 -0.17 1.14 -4.38
N ILE A 63 -1.26 0.88 -3.66
CA ILE A 63 -1.94 -0.43 -3.69
C ILE A 63 -2.47 -0.74 -5.10
N GLU A 64 -3.12 0.23 -5.77
CA GLU A 64 -3.57 0.08 -7.16
C GLU A 64 -2.39 -0.14 -8.13
N ALA A 65 -1.25 0.54 -7.92
CA ALA A 65 -0.05 0.31 -8.73
C ALA A 65 0.50 -1.11 -8.52
N ALA A 66 0.54 -1.56 -7.25
CA ALA A 66 1.00 -2.90 -6.89
C ALA A 66 0.12 -4.01 -7.49
N SER A 67 -1.21 -3.81 -7.56
CA SER A 67 -2.13 -4.80 -8.14
C SER A 67 -1.88 -5.09 -9.62
N ARG A 68 -1.19 -4.18 -10.32
CA ARG A 68 -0.82 -4.38 -11.74
C ARG A 68 0.43 -5.24 -11.92
N ILE A 69 1.28 -5.32 -10.90
CA ILE A 69 2.59 -5.97 -11.00
C ILE A 69 2.72 -7.22 -10.13
N ALA A 70 1.87 -7.43 -9.14
CA ALA A 70 1.94 -8.55 -8.21
C ALA A 70 0.59 -9.27 -8.06
N LYS A 71 0.64 -10.51 -7.57
CA LYS A 71 -0.55 -11.33 -7.28
C LYS A 71 -1.13 -11.04 -5.91
N GLU A 72 -0.28 -10.71 -4.94
CA GLU A 72 -0.63 -10.44 -3.56
C GLU A 72 0.18 -9.26 -3.03
N GLY A 73 -0.23 -8.67 -1.91
CA GLY A 73 0.55 -7.63 -1.29
C GLY A 73 0.26 -7.39 0.19
N ALA A 74 1.21 -6.73 0.86
CA ALA A 74 1.04 -6.22 2.23
C ALA A 74 1.52 -4.77 2.32
N PHE A 75 0.70 -3.92 2.92
CA PHE A 75 0.92 -2.47 2.93
C PHE A 75 0.71 -1.90 4.32
N ILE A 76 1.61 -1.01 4.75
CA ILE A 76 1.41 -0.20 5.95
C ILE A 76 0.62 1.03 5.53
N ILE A 77 -0.55 1.24 6.11
CA ILE A 77 -1.41 2.41 5.82
C ILE A 77 -1.89 3.05 7.13
N PRO A 78 -2.30 4.34 7.13
CA PRO A 78 -2.91 4.95 8.31
C PRO A 78 -4.15 4.17 8.75
N GLN A 79 -4.35 4.01 10.06
CA GLN A 79 -5.52 3.32 10.61
C GLN A 79 -6.85 3.89 10.06
N MET A 80 -6.91 5.22 9.85
CA MET A 80 -8.08 5.87 9.23
C MET A 80 -8.32 5.51 7.76
N SER A 81 -7.33 4.89 7.10
CA SER A 81 -7.39 4.39 5.72
C SER A 81 -7.58 2.87 5.67
N ALA A 82 -7.65 2.18 6.81
CA ALA A 82 -7.95 0.74 6.86
C ALA A 82 -9.46 0.48 7.04
N PRO A 83 -9.98 -0.69 6.60
CA PRO A 83 -11.37 -1.06 6.82
C PRO A 83 -11.62 -1.67 8.20
N PHE A 84 -10.63 -1.64 9.08
CA PHE A 84 -10.67 -2.18 10.44
C PHE A 84 -9.82 -1.31 11.37
N VAL A 85 -9.99 -1.54 12.68
CA VAL A 85 -9.17 -1.00 13.75
C VAL A 85 -8.64 -2.16 14.56
N TYR A 86 -7.33 -2.28 14.67
CA TYR A 86 -6.63 -3.32 15.42
C TYR A 86 -5.48 -2.75 16.25
N SER A 87 -4.59 -2.02 15.62
CA SER A 87 -3.39 -1.48 16.27
C SER A 87 -3.74 -0.52 17.38
N GLY A 88 -3.19 -0.79 18.57
CA GLY A 88 -3.39 0.03 19.77
C GLY A 88 -4.76 -0.11 20.42
N THR A 89 -5.53 -1.15 20.10
CA THR A 89 -6.83 -1.44 20.72
C THR A 89 -6.84 -2.84 21.32
N GLU A 90 -7.70 -3.06 22.34
CA GLU A 90 -7.87 -4.39 22.93
C GLU A 90 -8.65 -5.33 22.00
N ASP A 91 -9.62 -4.77 21.26
CA ASP A 91 -10.51 -5.52 20.38
C ASP A 91 -10.37 -5.10 18.92
N HIS A 92 -10.22 -6.08 18.05
CA HIS A 92 -10.32 -5.90 16.62
C HIS A 92 -11.77 -5.63 16.20
N ARG A 93 -11.97 -4.64 15.34
CA ARG A 93 -13.29 -4.34 14.79
C ARG A 93 -13.23 -3.94 13.31
N TRP A 94 -14.19 -4.43 12.53
CA TRP A 94 -14.40 -4.00 11.14
C TRP A 94 -15.22 -2.72 11.08
N LEU A 95 -14.81 -1.81 10.20
CA LEU A 95 -15.56 -0.60 9.88
C LEU A 95 -16.49 -0.90 8.69
N GLN A 96 -17.74 -0.49 8.80
CA GLN A 96 -18.75 -0.71 7.75
C GLN A 96 -18.72 0.38 6.68
N GLU A 97 -18.18 1.54 7.01
CA GLU A 97 -18.11 2.73 6.16
C GLU A 97 -16.71 3.35 6.23
N GLY A 98 -16.43 4.30 5.34
CA GLY A 98 -15.20 5.06 5.32
C GLY A 98 -14.46 5.00 3.99
N ARG A 99 -13.23 5.53 4.01
CA ARG A 99 -12.39 5.66 2.80
C ARG A 99 -12.03 4.29 2.22
N ALA A 100 -11.66 3.35 3.09
CA ALA A 100 -11.34 1.98 2.69
C ALA A 100 -12.48 1.32 1.92
N ARG A 101 -13.71 1.39 2.47
CA ARG A 101 -14.88 0.81 1.80
C ARG A 101 -15.22 1.48 0.47
N THR A 102 -14.94 2.78 0.36
CA THR A 102 -15.09 3.49 -0.92
C THR A 102 -14.03 3.03 -1.92
N PHE A 103 -12.79 2.85 -1.47
CA PHE A 103 -11.70 2.33 -2.29
C PHE A 103 -12.02 0.91 -2.80
N GLU A 104 -12.37 -0.01 -1.90
CA GLU A 104 -12.73 -1.39 -2.24
C GLU A 104 -13.87 -1.46 -3.28
N LYS A 105 -14.91 -0.64 -3.09
CA LYS A 105 -16.06 -0.59 -4.04
C LYS A 105 -15.67 -0.07 -5.43
N ARG A 106 -14.69 0.82 -5.50
CA ARG A 106 -14.26 1.41 -6.78
C ARG A 106 -13.28 0.53 -7.54
N THR A 107 -12.37 -0.10 -6.82
CA THR A 107 -11.26 -0.83 -7.42
C THR A 107 -11.50 -2.33 -7.49
N GLY A 108 -12.40 -2.86 -6.67
CA GLY A 108 -12.54 -4.31 -6.44
C GLY A 108 -11.44 -4.91 -5.57
N ILE A 109 -10.42 -4.13 -5.18
CA ILE A 109 -9.33 -4.59 -4.32
C ILE A 109 -9.83 -4.60 -2.88
N LEU A 110 -9.83 -5.77 -2.25
CA LEU A 110 -10.18 -5.92 -0.83
C LEU A 110 -8.96 -5.67 0.04
N LEU A 111 -9.18 -4.96 1.15
CA LEU A 111 -8.17 -4.70 2.17
C LEU A 111 -8.41 -5.65 3.34
N GLU A 112 -7.65 -6.73 3.36
CA GLU A 112 -7.82 -7.79 4.34
C GLU A 112 -7.06 -7.51 5.63
N PHE A 113 -7.57 -8.05 6.72
CA PHE A 113 -6.97 -7.93 8.04
C PHE A 113 -5.70 -8.77 8.17
N ASN A 114 -4.65 -8.14 8.65
CA ASN A 114 -3.43 -8.83 9.04
C ASN A 114 -3.55 -9.33 10.49
N GLN A 115 -3.47 -10.62 10.70
CA GLN A 115 -3.50 -11.22 12.02
C GLN A 115 -2.09 -11.25 12.64
N GLY A 116 -1.85 -10.39 13.64
CA GLY A 116 -0.73 -10.58 14.53
C GLY A 116 0.30 -9.45 14.61
N ILE A 117 0.21 -8.37 13.81
CA ILE A 117 1.13 -7.25 13.93
C ILE A 117 0.38 -6.00 14.43
N ASP A 118 0.56 -5.68 15.71
CA ASP A 118 0.13 -4.41 16.29
C ASP A 118 1.21 -3.35 16.08
N THR A 119 0.97 -2.42 15.18
CA THR A 119 1.96 -1.37 14.88
C THR A 119 2.14 -0.37 16.02
N ALA A 120 1.18 -0.25 16.94
CA ALA A 120 1.29 0.61 18.11
C ALA A 120 2.36 0.11 19.10
N TYR A 121 2.75 -1.16 19.03
CA TYR A 121 3.86 -1.70 19.80
C TYR A 121 5.16 -0.93 19.52
N TYR A 122 5.37 -0.50 18.27
CA TYR A 122 6.58 0.18 17.80
C TYR A 122 6.51 1.71 17.91
N LYS A 123 5.48 2.28 18.54
CA LYS A 123 5.26 3.74 18.57
C LYS A 123 6.44 4.55 19.14
N ASN A 124 7.21 3.95 20.04
CA ASN A 124 8.35 4.62 20.69
C ASN A 124 9.65 4.53 19.85
N ASP A 125 9.67 3.73 18.79
CA ASP A 125 10.83 3.55 17.91
C ASP A 125 10.87 4.63 16.80
N TRP A 126 9.81 5.42 16.69
CA TRP A 126 9.71 6.50 15.71
C TRP A 126 10.37 7.78 16.21
N HIS A 127 11.16 8.42 15.36
CA HIS A 127 11.85 9.67 15.69
C HIS A 127 10.98 10.93 15.52
N CYS A 128 9.81 10.81 14.94
CA CYS A 128 8.87 11.90 14.64
C CYS A 128 7.45 11.52 15.05
N THR A 129 6.47 12.32 14.64
CA THR A 129 5.05 11.96 14.83
C THR A 129 4.75 10.62 14.16
N ALA A 130 4.35 9.63 14.95
CA ALA A 130 3.96 8.32 14.49
C ALA A 130 2.43 8.24 14.42
N PRO A 131 1.80 8.30 13.24
CA PRO A 131 0.40 7.96 13.12
C PRO A 131 0.20 6.48 13.46
N ILE A 132 -0.91 6.14 14.10
CA ILE A 132 -1.28 4.73 14.24
C ILE A 132 -1.57 4.20 12.83
N CYS A 133 -0.91 3.10 12.48
CA CYS A 133 -1.04 2.44 11.20
C CYS A 133 -1.65 1.05 11.37
N GLU A 134 -2.16 0.53 10.27
CA GLU A 134 -2.53 -0.87 10.13
C GLU A 134 -1.71 -1.52 9.01
N ILE A 135 -1.51 -2.83 9.09
CA ILE A 135 -1.02 -3.60 7.97
C ILE A 135 -2.22 -4.23 7.29
N VAL A 136 -2.42 -3.92 6.03
CA VAL A 136 -3.45 -4.55 5.20
C VAL A 136 -2.82 -5.52 4.22
N CYS A 137 -3.46 -6.67 4.05
CA CYS A 137 -3.11 -7.65 3.02
C CYS A 137 -4.10 -7.52 1.86
N CYS A 138 -3.64 -7.80 0.66
CA CYS A 138 -4.44 -7.77 -0.55
C CYS A 138 -4.17 -9.02 -1.38
N ASP A 139 -5.22 -9.70 -1.84
CA ASP A 139 -5.16 -10.66 -2.94
C ASP A 139 -5.64 -9.93 -4.21
N PHE A 140 -4.79 -9.88 -5.21
CA PHE A 140 -5.07 -9.23 -6.49
C PHE A 140 -5.54 -10.23 -7.56
N ALA A 141 -5.55 -11.54 -7.26
CA ALA A 141 -6.02 -12.60 -8.14
C ALA A 141 -7.55 -12.53 -8.27
N GLY A 142 -8.06 -11.83 -9.26
CA GLY A 142 -9.50 -11.65 -9.49
C GLY A 142 -9.93 -10.19 -9.63
N THR A 143 -9.03 -9.26 -9.43
CA THR A 143 -9.25 -7.87 -9.84
C THR A 143 -9.02 -7.78 -11.34
N ASP A 144 -10.11 -7.63 -12.13
CA ASP A 144 -10.02 -7.37 -13.57
C ASP A 144 -9.31 -6.01 -13.80
N THR A 145 -7.99 -6.07 -13.95
CA THR A 145 -7.16 -4.90 -14.30
C THR A 145 -7.22 -4.55 -15.78
N SER A 146 -8.18 -5.13 -16.54
CA SER A 146 -8.33 -4.95 -17.98
C SER A 146 -9.11 -3.69 -18.41
N ALA A 147 -9.46 -2.79 -17.47
CA ALA A 147 -10.19 -1.56 -17.76
C ALA A 147 -9.28 -0.33 -17.56
N ALA A 148 -8.31 -0.12 -18.46
CA ALA A 148 -7.63 1.16 -18.63
C ALA A 148 -7.29 1.37 -20.12
#